data_7268480ff80895be27f66f76d815eb37
#
_entry.id   7268480ff80895be27f66f76d815eb37
#
_cell.length_a   1.000
_cell.length_b   1.000
_cell.length_c   1.000
_cell.angle_alpha   90.00
_cell.angle_beta   90.00
_cell.angle_gamma   90.00
#
_symmetry.space_group_name_H-M   'P 1'
#
loop_
_entity.id
_entity.type
_entity.pdbx_description
1 polymer ?
#
loop_
_entity_poly.entity_id
_entity_poly.type
_entity_poly.pdbx_seq_one_letter_code
_entity_poly.pdbx_strand_id
1 'polypeptide(L)'
;HVAKPDGQVAVDPGTELTFLRDLPVDLMWGVGPVTKARLAATNVHTIGELALLPGWSLENLLGRAAGDKLMALAWNRDPREIRTHRRSRSAGAQSALGKKPAEAQVFRPTLRHLADRIASRLRASCRPGRTITVRVRFADMRAVTRSVTLDAPISAAAILAEIAEQLVRKVLADHPRENTISLLAISVSHLETCWDMQLELPLGLDDEKQRPGTRRGIARSSAEQAMDRIRDRFGWEAVGFGSVALGVSRSVPDAFRELAEKDL
;
A
#
# COMPACT_ATOMS: atom_id res chain seq x y z
N HIS A 1 11.09 -21.88 -4.27
CA HIS A 1 10.60 -22.55 -3.06
C HIS A 1 11.04 -24.02 -3.00
N VAL A 2 11.03 -24.76 -4.10
CA VAL A 2 11.39 -26.19 -4.15
C VAL A 2 12.84 -26.43 -3.70
N ALA A 3 13.76 -25.51 -4.01
CA ALA A 3 15.18 -25.64 -3.71
C ALA A 3 15.69 -24.78 -2.53
N LYS A 4 14.82 -24.14 -1.81
CA LYS A 4 15.21 -23.33 -0.62
C LYS A 4 15.59 -24.24 0.57
N PRO A 5 16.59 -23.82 1.40
CA PRO A 5 17.34 -22.55 1.33
C PRO A 5 18.51 -22.54 0.35
N ASP A 6 19.20 -23.68 0.08
CA ASP A 6 20.48 -23.71 -0.60
C ASP A 6 20.52 -24.66 -1.82
N GLY A 7 19.41 -24.81 -2.50
CA GLY A 7 19.32 -25.69 -3.66
C GLY A 7 19.17 -24.94 -4.99
N GLN A 8 19.57 -25.63 -6.07
CA GLN A 8 19.30 -25.24 -7.44
C GLN A 8 18.53 -26.36 -8.13
N VAL A 9 17.47 -26.02 -8.85
CA VAL A 9 16.70 -26.95 -9.67
C VAL A 9 16.77 -26.47 -11.11
N ALA A 10 17.26 -27.34 -11.99
CA ALA A 10 17.16 -27.18 -13.43
C ALA A 10 16.10 -28.14 -13.95
N VAL A 11 15.24 -27.67 -14.83
CA VAL A 11 14.22 -28.49 -15.48
C VAL A 11 14.53 -28.49 -16.97
N ASP A 12 14.68 -29.68 -17.55
CA ASP A 12 15.01 -29.82 -18.96
C ASP A 12 13.83 -29.34 -19.85
N PRO A 13 14.12 -28.65 -20.95
CA PRO A 13 13.10 -28.24 -21.89
C PRO A 13 12.23 -29.41 -22.36
N GLY A 14 10.92 -29.25 -22.27
CA GLY A 14 9.95 -30.30 -22.63
C GLY A 14 9.51 -31.21 -21.48
N THR A 15 10.16 -31.14 -20.31
CA THR A 15 9.77 -31.91 -19.11
C THR A 15 9.05 -31.08 -18.05
N GLU A 16 8.78 -29.80 -18.34
CA GLU A 16 8.22 -28.84 -17.37
C GLU A 16 6.86 -29.30 -16.82
N LEU A 17 5.99 -29.84 -17.67
CA LEU A 17 4.68 -30.33 -17.22
C LEU A 17 4.81 -31.54 -16.29
N THR A 18 5.75 -32.44 -16.57
CA THR A 18 6.02 -33.59 -15.69
C THR A 18 6.52 -33.11 -14.34
N PHE A 19 7.46 -32.16 -14.34
CA PHE A 19 7.97 -31.55 -13.12
C PHE A 19 6.89 -30.82 -12.32
N LEU A 20 6.00 -30.08 -12.99
CA LEU A 20 4.93 -29.32 -12.32
C LEU A 20 3.86 -30.19 -11.70
N ARG A 21 3.50 -31.32 -12.32
CA ARG A 21 2.36 -32.17 -11.93
C ARG A 21 2.40 -32.60 -10.48
N ASP A 22 3.55 -33.00 -9.99
CA ASP A 22 3.72 -33.57 -8.65
C ASP A 22 3.89 -32.46 -7.57
N LEU A 23 4.05 -31.21 -7.99
CA LEU A 23 4.24 -30.13 -7.05
C LEU A 23 2.95 -29.75 -6.33
N PRO A 24 3.02 -29.40 -5.02
CA PRO A 24 1.92 -28.85 -4.27
C PRO A 24 1.34 -27.58 -4.94
N VAL A 25 0.01 -27.48 -4.97
CA VAL A 25 -0.69 -26.38 -5.66
C VAL A 25 -0.37 -25.00 -5.05
N ASP A 26 0.00 -24.91 -3.79
CA ASP A 26 0.38 -23.67 -3.12
C ASP A 26 1.75 -23.11 -3.53
N LEU A 27 2.53 -23.86 -4.31
CA LEU A 27 3.72 -23.33 -4.98
C LEU A 27 3.37 -22.49 -6.22
N MET A 28 2.15 -22.60 -6.73
CA MET A 28 1.69 -21.79 -7.87
C MET A 28 1.51 -20.32 -7.50
N TRP A 29 1.94 -19.46 -8.41
CA TRP A 29 1.73 -18.03 -8.28
C TRP A 29 0.23 -17.68 -8.33
N GLY A 30 -0.28 -17.16 -7.22
CA GLY A 30 -1.70 -16.77 -7.05
C GLY A 30 -2.49 -17.72 -6.15
N VAL A 31 -1.88 -18.82 -5.68
CA VAL A 31 -2.47 -19.70 -4.68
C VAL A 31 -1.96 -19.31 -3.29
N GLY A 32 -2.75 -18.52 -2.58
CA GLY A 32 -2.53 -18.20 -1.17
C GLY A 32 -3.28 -19.17 -0.24
N PRO A 33 -3.18 -19.00 1.09
CA PRO A 33 -3.82 -19.92 2.06
C PRO A 33 -5.32 -20.13 1.85
N VAL A 34 -6.05 -19.07 1.50
CA VAL A 34 -7.50 -19.15 1.25
C VAL A 34 -7.80 -19.95 -0.01
N THR A 35 -7.06 -19.71 -1.10
CA THR A 35 -7.23 -20.46 -2.36
C THR A 35 -6.83 -21.92 -2.17
N LYS A 36 -5.73 -22.19 -1.46
CA LYS A 36 -5.30 -23.55 -1.09
C LYS A 36 -6.40 -24.29 -0.34
N ALA A 37 -6.99 -23.66 0.67
CA ALA A 37 -8.07 -24.29 1.45
C ALA A 37 -9.31 -24.61 0.60
N ARG A 38 -9.67 -23.69 -0.33
CA ARG A 38 -10.79 -23.94 -1.26
C ARG A 38 -10.52 -25.10 -2.21
N LEU A 39 -9.31 -25.19 -2.76
CA LEU A 39 -8.88 -26.28 -3.63
C LEU A 39 -8.85 -27.61 -2.87
N ALA A 40 -8.29 -27.63 -1.66
CA ALA A 40 -8.25 -28.82 -0.82
C ALA A 40 -9.67 -29.34 -0.47
N ALA A 41 -10.66 -28.47 -0.31
CA ALA A 41 -12.05 -28.86 -0.11
C ALA A 41 -12.66 -29.61 -1.31
N THR A 42 -12.05 -29.53 -2.48
CA THR A 42 -12.41 -30.27 -3.70
C THR A 42 -11.37 -31.37 -4.04
N ASN A 43 -10.59 -31.80 -3.04
CA ASN A 43 -9.52 -32.80 -3.17
C ASN A 43 -8.44 -32.45 -4.21
N VAL A 44 -8.12 -31.16 -4.37
CA VAL A 44 -7.05 -30.68 -5.26
C VAL A 44 -5.87 -30.21 -4.41
N HIS A 45 -4.78 -30.98 -4.43
CA HIS A 45 -3.58 -30.75 -3.63
C HIS A 45 -2.35 -30.47 -4.49
N THR A 46 -2.31 -30.99 -5.72
CA THR A 46 -1.20 -30.83 -6.65
C THR A 46 -1.58 -30.01 -7.89
N ILE A 47 -0.56 -29.52 -8.59
CA ILE A 47 -0.74 -28.79 -9.83
C ILE A 47 -1.33 -29.71 -10.93
N GLY A 48 -0.94 -30.98 -10.92
CA GLY A 48 -1.49 -31.98 -11.86
C GLY A 48 -2.97 -32.23 -11.64
N GLU A 49 -3.42 -32.37 -10.40
CA GLU A 49 -4.85 -32.51 -10.07
C GLU A 49 -5.63 -31.27 -10.48
N LEU A 50 -5.08 -30.06 -10.29
CA LEU A 50 -5.69 -28.81 -10.74
C LEU A 50 -5.82 -28.76 -12.25
N ALA A 51 -4.81 -29.21 -13.00
CA ALA A 51 -4.82 -29.25 -14.46
C ALA A 51 -5.89 -30.17 -15.04
N LEU A 52 -6.30 -31.19 -14.30
CA LEU A 52 -7.33 -32.16 -14.70
C LEU A 52 -8.77 -31.70 -14.41
N LEU A 53 -8.93 -30.63 -13.62
CA LEU A 53 -10.27 -30.10 -13.35
C LEU A 53 -10.91 -29.51 -14.60
N PRO A 54 -12.24 -29.69 -14.77
CA PRO A 54 -12.97 -28.94 -15.76
C PRO A 54 -12.88 -27.43 -15.49
N GLY A 55 -12.67 -26.62 -16.55
CA GLY A 55 -12.51 -25.16 -16.41
C GLY A 55 -13.66 -24.48 -15.66
N TRP A 56 -14.91 -24.89 -15.92
CA TRP A 56 -16.08 -24.38 -15.22
C TRP A 56 -16.06 -24.64 -13.70
N SER A 57 -15.41 -25.73 -13.27
CA SER A 57 -15.28 -26.05 -11.85
C SER A 57 -14.38 -25.04 -11.13
N LEU A 58 -13.26 -24.66 -11.74
CA LEU A 58 -12.36 -23.62 -11.22
C LEU A 58 -13.00 -22.24 -11.26
N GLU A 59 -13.76 -21.93 -12.30
CA GLU A 59 -14.51 -20.67 -12.40
C GLU A 59 -15.53 -20.53 -11.26
N ASN A 60 -16.28 -21.59 -10.97
CA ASN A 60 -17.25 -21.59 -9.88
C ASN A 60 -16.56 -21.47 -8.50
N LEU A 61 -15.39 -22.08 -8.33
CA LEU A 61 -14.68 -22.11 -7.05
C LEU A 61 -13.94 -20.78 -6.75
N LEU A 62 -13.31 -20.18 -7.75
CA LEU A 62 -12.38 -19.08 -7.59
C LEU A 62 -12.78 -17.79 -8.32
N GLY A 63 -13.81 -17.85 -9.15
CA GLY A 63 -14.20 -16.83 -10.11
C GLY A 63 -13.42 -16.95 -11.43
N ARG A 64 -14.03 -16.46 -12.51
CA ARG A 64 -13.55 -16.64 -13.90
C ARG A 64 -12.07 -16.25 -14.08
N ALA A 65 -11.71 -15.01 -13.71
CA ALA A 65 -10.35 -14.51 -13.94
C ALA A 65 -9.25 -15.28 -13.17
N ALA A 66 -9.56 -15.77 -11.97
CA ALA A 66 -8.62 -16.57 -11.19
C ALA A 66 -8.57 -18.02 -11.68
N GLY A 67 -9.72 -18.59 -12.03
CA GLY A 67 -9.83 -19.95 -12.58
C GLY A 67 -9.08 -20.09 -13.88
N ASP A 68 -9.35 -19.22 -14.87
CA ASP A 68 -8.69 -19.22 -16.19
C ASP A 68 -7.17 -19.09 -16.04
N LYS A 69 -6.73 -18.17 -15.17
CA LYS A 69 -5.31 -17.95 -14.94
C LYS A 69 -4.62 -19.16 -14.33
N LEU A 70 -5.19 -19.76 -13.28
CA LEU A 70 -4.60 -20.92 -12.62
C LEU A 70 -4.60 -22.14 -13.53
N MET A 71 -5.64 -22.34 -14.31
CA MET A 71 -5.71 -23.38 -15.33
C MET A 71 -4.59 -23.21 -16.37
N ALA A 72 -4.41 -22.01 -16.91
CA ALA A 72 -3.35 -21.74 -17.87
C ALA A 72 -1.95 -22.02 -17.29
N LEU A 73 -1.70 -21.56 -16.07
CA LEU A 73 -0.43 -21.79 -15.37
C LEU A 73 -0.18 -23.27 -15.07
N ALA A 74 -1.21 -24.07 -14.73
CA ALA A 74 -1.09 -25.49 -14.50
C ALA A 74 -0.67 -26.26 -15.77
N TRP A 75 -1.02 -25.74 -16.94
CA TRP A 75 -0.58 -26.23 -18.25
C TRP A 75 0.68 -25.55 -18.76
N ASN A 76 1.48 -24.92 -17.89
CA ASN A 76 2.69 -24.18 -18.26
C ASN A 76 2.44 -23.09 -19.31
N ARG A 77 1.26 -22.50 -19.32
CA ARG A 77 0.88 -21.41 -20.25
C ARG A 77 0.79 -20.11 -19.51
N ASP A 78 1.78 -19.23 -19.68
CA ASP A 78 1.78 -17.89 -19.11
C ASP A 78 1.91 -16.85 -20.22
N PRO A 79 0.80 -16.31 -20.73
CA PRO A 79 0.82 -15.34 -21.83
C PRO A 79 1.20 -13.92 -21.37
N ARG A 80 1.56 -13.74 -20.11
CA ARG A 80 1.89 -12.40 -19.58
C ARG A 80 3.23 -11.92 -20.15
N GLU A 81 3.20 -10.77 -20.74
CA GLU A 81 4.41 -10.05 -21.15
C GLU A 81 5.13 -9.45 -19.95
N ILE A 82 6.45 -9.36 -20.03
CA ILE A 82 7.28 -8.61 -19.07
C ILE A 82 7.06 -7.12 -19.34
N ARG A 83 6.45 -6.43 -18.38
CA ARG A 83 6.25 -4.98 -18.42
C ARG A 83 7.29 -4.30 -17.57
N THR A 84 8.20 -3.59 -18.21
CA THR A 84 9.30 -2.86 -17.56
C THR A 84 8.84 -1.55 -16.91
N HIS A 85 7.76 -0.95 -17.39
CA HIS A 85 7.21 0.30 -16.85
C HIS A 85 5.75 0.11 -16.43
N ARG A 86 5.52 0.14 -15.15
CA ARG A 86 4.17 0.08 -14.59
C ARG A 86 3.92 1.31 -13.74
N ARG A 87 2.95 2.12 -14.15
CA ARG A 87 2.55 3.30 -13.38
C ARG A 87 1.99 2.88 -12.02
N SER A 88 2.50 3.46 -10.94
CA SER A 88 2.02 3.20 -9.59
C SER A 88 0.55 3.63 -9.43
N ARG A 89 -0.25 2.80 -8.77
CA ARG A 89 -1.68 3.07 -8.51
C ARG A 89 -1.92 3.67 -7.14
N SER A 90 -0.93 3.63 -6.27
CA SER A 90 -0.99 4.16 -4.91
C SER A 90 0.38 4.58 -4.42
N ALA A 91 0.42 5.52 -3.49
CA ALA A 91 1.59 5.90 -2.73
C ALA A 91 1.36 5.55 -1.25
N GLY A 92 2.28 4.84 -0.63
CA GLY A 92 2.12 4.45 0.77
C GLY A 92 3.43 4.52 1.55
N ALA A 93 3.28 4.67 2.87
CA ALA A 93 4.38 4.59 3.82
C ALA A 93 3.90 3.90 5.11
N GLN A 94 4.81 3.23 5.78
CA GLN A 94 4.51 2.55 7.05
C GLN A 94 5.65 2.71 8.05
N SER A 95 5.30 2.60 9.32
CA SER A 95 6.25 2.60 10.42
C SER A 95 5.95 1.45 11.38
N ALA A 96 6.96 0.63 11.65
CA ALA A 96 6.92 -0.34 12.73
C ALA A 96 7.20 0.39 14.05
N LEU A 97 6.31 0.25 15.02
CA LEU A 97 6.38 0.94 16.32
C LEU A 97 6.93 0.03 17.44
N GLY A 98 7.08 -1.27 17.14
CA GLY A 98 7.26 -2.28 18.17
C GLY A 98 5.96 -2.49 18.94
N LYS A 99 5.99 -2.43 20.25
CA LYS A 99 4.80 -2.44 21.12
C LYS A 99 4.69 -1.08 21.82
N LYS A 100 3.82 -0.21 21.34
CA LYS A 100 3.61 1.15 21.89
C LYS A 100 2.16 1.33 22.29
N PRO A 101 1.88 2.14 23.34
CA PRO A 101 0.49 2.48 23.70
C PRO A 101 -0.26 3.11 22.50
N ALA A 102 -1.54 2.77 22.37
CA ALA A 102 -2.42 3.32 21.33
C ALA A 102 -2.91 4.74 21.68
N GLU A 103 -2.00 5.60 22.10
CA GLU A 103 -2.27 6.96 22.55
C GLU A 103 -1.94 7.99 21.49
N ALA A 104 -2.65 9.14 21.55
CA ALA A 104 -2.48 10.20 20.58
C ALA A 104 -1.04 10.76 20.52
N GLN A 105 -0.36 10.83 21.66
CA GLN A 105 1.04 11.27 21.75
C GLN A 105 2.01 10.34 21.02
N VAL A 106 1.65 9.07 20.82
CA VAL A 106 2.44 8.06 20.08
C VAL A 106 2.10 8.08 18.59
N PHE A 107 0.82 7.98 18.24
CA PHE A 107 0.45 7.81 16.83
C PHE A 107 0.44 9.12 16.03
N ARG A 108 0.16 10.28 16.61
CA ARG A 108 0.13 11.57 15.90
C ARG A 108 1.46 11.94 15.22
N PRO A 109 2.61 11.93 15.94
CA PRO A 109 3.90 12.23 15.31
C PRO A 109 4.21 11.25 14.17
N THR A 110 3.91 9.95 14.37
CA THR A 110 4.12 8.92 13.36
C THR A 110 3.25 9.18 12.12
N LEU A 111 1.95 9.46 12.29
CA LEU A 111 1.07 9.76 11.17
C LEU A 111 1.50 11.01 10.40
N ARG A 112 1.93 12.07 11.10
CA ARG A 112 2.46 13.28 10.46
C ARG A 112 3.71 13.00 9.64
N HIS A 113 4.62 12.19 10.17
CA HIS A 113 5.81 11.77 9.43
C HIS A 113 5.46 10.97 8.17
N LEU A 114 4.57 9.97 8.28
CA LEU A 114 4.14 9.17 7.15
C LEU A 114 3.39 10.01 6.10
N ALA A 115 2.53 10.91 6.55
CA ALA A 115 1.79 11.81 5.67
C ALA A 115 2.71 12.78 4.92
N ASP A 116 3.72 13.34 5.60
CA ASP A 116 4.71 14.22 4.97
C ASP A 116 5.48 13.51 3.85
N ARG A 117 5.96 12.29 4.11
CA ARG A 117 6.64 11.47 3.09
C ARG A 117 5.76 11.14 1.89
N ILE A 118 4.51 10.76 2.13
CA ILE A 118 3.56 10.46 1.03
C ILE A 118 3.25 11.73 0.25
N ALA A 119 2.93 12.82 0.93
CA ALA A 119 2.54 14.08 0.32
C ALA A 119 3.66 14.66 -0.56
N SER A 120 4.92 14.63 -0.10
CA SER A 120 6.07 15.06 -0.89
C SER A 120 6.19 14.25 -2.20
N ARG A 121 6.03 12.93 -2.15
CA ARG A 121 6.07 12.06 -3.33
C ARG A 121 4.89 12.33 -4.29
N LEU A 122 3.68 12.54 -3.75
CA LEU A 122 2.51 12.90 -4.55
C LEU A 122 2.71 14.23 -5.29
N ARG A 123 3.31 15.22 -4.62
CA ARG A 123 3.64 16.52 -5.23
C ARG A 123 4.76 16.39 -6.27
N ALA A 124 5.84 15.69 -5.95
CA ALA A 124 6.96 15.48 -6.87
C ALA A 124 6.53 14.78 -8.17
N SER A 125 5.62 13.81 -8.08
CA SER A 125 5.07 13.10 -9.24
C SER A 125 3.89 13.82 -9.91
N CYS A 126 3.43 14.94 -9.35
CA CYS A 126 2.21 15.64 -9.75
C CYS A 126 0.99 14.70 -9.81
N ARG A 127 0.81 13.88 -8.75
CA ARG A 127 -0.25 12.86 -8.69
C ARG A 127 -0.97 12.85 -7.35
N PRO A 128 -1.84 13.86 -7.08
CA PRO A 128 -2.69 13.84 -5.91
C PRO A 128 -3.65 12.65 -5.93
N GLY A 129 -4.15 12.24 -4.78
CA GLY A 129 -5.05 11.09 -4.69
C GLY A 129 -6.28 11.34 -3.84
N ARG A 130 -7.32 10.53 -4.05
CA ARG A 130 -8.62 10.70 -3.40
C ARG A 130 -8.87 9.75 -2.25
N THR A 131 -8.36 8.53 -2.31
CA THR A 131 -8.67 7.53 -1.27
C THR A 131 -7.52 7.39 -0.31
N ILE A 132 -7.77 7.74 0.94
CA ILE A 132 -6.84 7.59 2.05
C ILE A 132 -7.21 6.32 2.82
N THR A 133 -6.23 5.45 3.00
CA THR A 133 -6.38 4.21 3.74
C THR A 133 -5.36 4.18 4.85
N VAL A 134 -5.79 3.88 6.07
CA VAL A 134 -4.89 3.58 7.19
C VAL A 134 -4.96 2.10 7.54
N ARG A 135 -3.84 1.54 7.93
CA ARG A 135 -3.73 0.21 8.51
C ARG A 135 -3.09 0.32 9.88
N VAL A 136 -3.80 -0.18 10.87
CA VAL A 136 -3.33 -0.29 12.26
C VAL A 136 -3.09 -1.76 12.55
N ARG A 137 -1.90 -2.12 13.02
CA ARG A 137 -1.59 -3.47 13.48
C ARG A 137 -1.41 -3.43 14.99
N PHE A 138 -2.12 -4.28 15.68
CA PHE A 138 -2.07 -4.44 17.12
C PHE A 138 -0.90 -5.33 17.57
N ALA A 139 -0.72 -5.49 18.89
CA ALA A 139 0.37 -6.27 19.46
C ALA A 139 0.29 -7.76 19.16
N ASP A 140 -0.93 -8.29 18.95
CA ASP A 140 -1.23 -9.67 18.54
C ASP A 140 -1.01 -9.95 17.05
N MET A 141 -0.45 -8.99 16.32
CA MET A 141 -0.23 -9.01 14.87
C MET A 141 -1.49 -8.89 14.02
N ARG A 142 -2.68 -8.83 14.61
CA ARG A 142 -3.94 -8.55 13.90
C ARG A 142 -3.91 -7.14 13.33
N ALA A 143 -4.28 -6.99 12.08
CA ALA A 143 -4.30 -5.70 11.40
C ALA A 143 -5.71 -5.32 10.97
N VAL A 144 -6.06 -4.07 11.22
CA VAL A 144 -7.35 -3.48 10.82
C VAL A 144 -7.09 -2.33 9.85
N THR A 145 -7.91 -2.26 8.82
CA THR A 145 -7.81 -1.24 7.78
C THR A 145 -9.10 -0.43 7.72
N ARG A 146 -8.98 0.89 7.59
CA ARG A 146 -10.09 1.81 7.34
C ARG A 146 -9.70 2.76 6.23
N SER A 147 -10.66 3.11 5.39
CA SER A 147 -10.45 4.05 4.28
C SER A 147 -11.57 5.06 4.16
N VAL A 148 -11.25 6.19 3.55
CA VAL A 148 -12.20 7.21 3.12
C VAL A 148 -11.81 7.68 1.73
N THR A 149 -12.80 7.90 0.88
CA THR A 149 -12.62 8.50 -0.45
C THR A 149 -13.17 9.91 -0.40
N LEU A 150 -12.37 10.86 -0.84
CA LEU A 150 -12.70 12.29 -0.86
C LEU A 150 -13.31 12.68 -2.20
N ASP A 151 -14.09 13.76 -2.21
CA ASP A 151 -14.65 14.34 -3.43
C ASP A 151 -13.59 15.01 -4.31
N ALA A 152 -12.51 15.53 -3.69
CA ALA A 152 -11.38 16.13 -4.39
C ALA A 152 -10.06 15.44 -4.04
N PRO A 153 -9.11 15.33 -5.00
CA PRO A 153 -7.80 14.73 -4.76
C PRO A 153 -6.94 15.67 -3.91
N ILE A 154 -6.11 15.09 -3.04
CA ILE A 154 -5.22 15.84 -2.15
C ILE A 154 -3.76 15.41 -2.27
N SER A 155 -2.86 16.37 -2.01
CA SER A 155 -1.40 16.16 -1.86
C SER A 155 -0.82 16.91 -0.67
N ALA A 156 -1.66 17.54 0.16
CA ALA A 156 -1.25 18.30 1.34
C ALA A 156 -0.99 17.39 2.54
N ALA A 157 0.21 17.47 3.11
CA ALA A 157 0.65 16.61 4.21
C ALA A 157 -0.21 16.75 5.46
N ALA A 158 -0.61 17.96 5.81
CA ALA A 158 -1.38 18.20 7.00
C ALA A 158 -2.81 17.65 6.91
N ILE A 159 -3.49 17.83 5.75
CA ILE A 159 -4.82 17.28 5.52
C ILE A 159 -4.76 15.75 5.56
N LEU A 160 -3.76 15.16 4.92
CA LEU A 160 -3.53 13.73 4.93
C LEU A 160 -3.33 13.20 6.37
N ALA A 161 -2.55 13.91 7.20
CA ALA A 161 -2.32 13.53 8.59
C ALA A 161 -3.60 13.63 9.45
N GLU A 162 -4.40 14.67 9.26
CA GLU A 162 -5.68 14.86 9.97
C GLU A 162 -6.68 13.75 9.64
N ILE A 163 -6.85 13.43 8.36
CA ILE A 163 -7.72 12.34 7.92
C ILE A 163 -7.22 10.99 8.45
N ALA A 164 -5.92 10.75 8.37
CA ALA A 164 -5.32 9.52 8.89
C ALA A 164 -5.53 9.39 10.41
N GLU A 165 -5.42 10.50 11.17
CA GLU A 165 -5.70 10.51 12.60
C GLU A 165 -7.15 10.16 12.90
N GLN A 166 -8.11 10.74 12.16
CA GLN A 166 -9.53 10.41 12.33
C GLN A 166 -9.81 8.94 12.07
N LEU A 167 -9.22 8.37 11.02
CA LEU A 167 -9.37 6.95 10.70
C LEU A 167 -8.74 6.04 11.77
N VAL A 168 -7.56 6.40 12.30
CA VAL A 168 -6.94 5.64 13.41
C VAL A 168 -7.81 5.70 14.65
N ARG A 169 -8.33 6.89 15.03
CA ARG A 169 -9.25 7.02 16.16
C ARG A 169 -10.50 6.16 16.01
N LYS A 170 -11.06 6.09 14.79
CA LYS A 170 -12.19 5.21 14.49
C LYS A 170 -11.82 3.73 14.68
N VAL A 171 -10.64 3.30 14.21
CA VAL A 171 -10.14 1.94 14.43
C VAL A 171 -10.04 1.63 15.93
N LEU A 172 -9.47 2.54 16.72
CA LEU A 172 -9.30 2.35 18.16
C LEU A 172 -10.64 2.35 18.92
N ALA A 173 -11.60 3.18 18.50
CA ALA A 173 -12.95 3.19 19.06
C ALA A 173 -13.72 1.89 18.77
N ASP A 174 -13.54 1.32 17.57
CA ASP A 174 -14.13 0.02 17.18
C ASP A 174 -13.47 -1.16 17.95
N HIS A 175 -12.28 -0.94 18.54
CA HIS A 175 -11.49 -1.99 19.22
C HIS A 175 -11.00 -1.53 20.61
N PRO A 176 -11.89 -1.25 21.58
CA PRO A 176 -11.55 -0.64 22.85
C PRO A 176 -10.68 -1.51 23.77
N ARG A 177 -10.60 -2.81 23.50
CA ARG A 177 -9.72 -3.74 24.24
C ARG A 177 -8.26 -3.68 23.78
N GLU A 178 -8.01 -3.11 22.61
CA GLU A 178 -6.68 -3.02 22.00
C GLU A 178 -6.01 -1.71 22.39
N ASN A 179 -5.18 -1.75 23.41
CA ASN A 179 -4.47 -0.59 23.93
C ASN A 179 -3.02 -0.47 23.47
N THR A 180 -2.57 -1.38 22.59
CA THR A 180 -1.18 -1.43 22.10
C THR A 180 -1.14 -1.62 20.59
N ILE A 181 -0.37 -0.77 19.91
CA ILE A 181 -0.16 -0.81 18.47
C ILE A 181 1.28 -1.17 18.12
N SER A 182 1.47 -1.94 17.05
CA SER A 182 2.78 -2.41 16.59
C SER A 182 3.19 -1.86 15.24
N LEU A 183 2.23 -1.37 14.43
CA LEU A 183 2.51 -0.77 13.13
C LEU A 183 1.39 0.20 12.74
N LEU A 184 1.80 1.29 12.11
CA LEU A 184 0.91 2.21 11.41
C LEU A 184 1.33 2.33 9.95
N ALA A 185 0.35 2.34 9.04
CA ALA A 185 0.58 2.61 7.65
C ALA A 185 -0.49 3.56 7.10
N ILE A 186 -0.09 4.39 6.16
CA ILE A 186 -0.98 5.22 5.34
C ILE A 186 -0.74 4.85 3.88
N SER A 187 -1.80 4.80 3.10
CA SER A 187 -1.74 4.65 1.65
C SER A 187 -2.74 5.59 1.01
N VAL A 188 -2.32 6.25 -0.06
CA VAL A 188 -3.17 7.10 -0.89
C VAL A 188 -3.32 6.43 -2.24
N SER A 189 -4.54 6.23 -2.70
CA SER A 189 -4.87 5.61 -3.99
C SER A 189 -5.88 6.47 -4.77
N HIS A 190 -6.31 5.99 -5.93
CA HIS A 190 -7.03 6.79 -6.91
C HIS A 190 -6.23 8.06 -7.25
N LEU A 191 -4.97 7.82 -7.69
CA LEU A 191 -4.06 8.89 -8.06
C LEU A 191 -4.47 9.48 -9.40
N GLU A 192 -4.70 10.78 -9.43
CA GLU A 192 -5.05 11.56 -10.61
C GLU A 192 -3.82 12.32 -11.13
N THR A 193 -3.83 12.78 -12.37
CA THR A 193 -2.78 13.67 -12.89
C THR A 193 -3.14 15.12 -12.57
N CYS A 194 -2.14 15.95 -12.31
CA CYS A 194 -2.39 17.38 -12.03
C CYS A 194 -3.11 18.11 -13.16
N TRP A 195 -3.01 17.62 -14.38
CA TRP A 195 -3.69 18.19 -15.55
C TRP A 195 -5.21 18.01 -15.51
N ASP A 196 -5.69 17.01 -14.78
CA ASP A 196 -7.12 16.71 -14.63
C ASP A 196 -7.75 17.39 -13.41
N MET A 197 -6.96 18.17 -12.66
CA MET A 197 -7.46 18.86 -11.47
C MET A 197 -8.24 20.11 -11.85
N GLN A 198 -9.55 20.06 -11.66
CA GLN A 198 -10.37 21.27 -11.61
C GLN A 198 -10.08 21.99 -10.28
N LEU A 199 -9.43 23.14 -10.35
CA LEU A 199 -9.26 24.02 -9.19
C LEU A 199 -10.61 24.64 -8.84
N GLU A 200 -11.05 24.47 -7.59
CA GLU A 200 -12.18 25.21 -7.07
C GLU A 200 -11.81 26.71 -7.07
N LEU A 201 -12.61 27.51 -7.73
CA LEU A 201 -12.45 28.96 -7.68
C LEU A 201 -12.72 29.43 -6.24
N PRO A 202 -11.88 30.29 -5.66
CA PRO A 202 -12.11 30.85 -4.33
C PRO A 202 -13.26 31.88 -4.41
N LEU A 203 -14.50 31.42 -4.26
CA LEU A 203 -15.70 32.28 -4.32
C LEU A 203 -15.97 33.05 -3.02
N GLY A 204 -14.98 33.18 -2.14
CA GLY A 204 -15.10 34.02 -0.94
C GLY A 204 -16.00 33.47 0.16
N LEU A 205 -16.42 32.22 0.08
CA LEU A 205 -17.11 31.55 1.16
C LEU A 205 -16.07 31.18 2.23
N ASP A 206 -16.28 31.61 3.45
CA ASP A 206 -15.46 31.30 4.61
C ASP A 206 -15.47 29.78 4.86
N ASP A 207 -14.53 29.08 4.22
CA ASP A 207 -14.34 27.65 4.45
C ASP A 207 -13.21 27.46 5.44
N GLU A 208 -13.56 27.30 6.69
CA GLU A 208 -12.64 27.02 7.81
C GLU A 208 -11.83 25.71 7.63
N LYS A 209 -12.20 24.86 6.68
CA LYS A 209 -11.65 23.52 6.49
C LYS A 209 -10.37 23.45 5.65
N GLN A 210 -9.71 24.56 5.36
CA GLN A 210 -8.39 24.57 4.68
C GLN A 210 -8.37 23.85 3.31
N ARG A 211 -9.46 23.87 2.57
CA ARG A 211 -9.57 23.25 1.25
C ARG A 211 -8.60 23.87 0.24
N PRO A 212 -8.17 23.10 -0.78
CA PRO A 212 -7.44 23.66 -1.92
C PRO A 212 -8.21 24.88 -2.47
N GLY A 213 -7.51 26.01 -2.66
CA GLY A 213 -8.12 27.25 -3.15
C GLY A 213 -8.42 28.30 -2.07
N THR A 214 -8.51 27.96 -0.79
CA THR A 214 -8.60 28.95 0.28
C THR A 214 -7.26 29.64 0.53
N ARG A 215 -7.24 30.87 1.06
CA ARG A 215 -5.98 31.59 1.39
C ARG A 215 -5.05 30.75 2.28
N ARG A 216 -5.60 30.02 3.27
CA ARG A 216 -4.82 29.12 4.15
C ARG A 216 -4.33 27.87 3.40
N GLY A 217 -5.14 27.30 2.53
CA GLY A 217 -4.76 26.16 1.68
C GLY A 217 -3.63 26.53 0.72
N ILE A 218 -3.71 27.70 0.07
CA ILE A 218 -2.66 28.21 -0.83
C ILE A 218 -1.37 28.49 -0.06
N ALA A 219 -1.43 29.17 1.09
CA ALA A 219 -0.25 29.45 1.90
C ALA A 219 0.44 28.18 2.38
N ARG A 220 -0.35 27.18 2.81
CA ARG A 220 0.17 25.86 3.23
C ARG A 220 0.81 25.12 2.07
N SER A 221 0.15 25.07 0.91
CA SER A 221 0.71 24.45 -0.30
C SER A 221 2.03 25.10 -0.70
N SER A 222 2.11 26.43 -0.66
CA SER A 222 3.35 27.16 -0.96
C SER A 222 4.47 26.85 0.05
N ALA A 223 4.14 26.74 1.34
CA ALA A 223 5.10 26.36 2.37
C ALA A 223 5.61 24.92 2.17
N GLU A 224 4.70 23.95 1.88
CA GLU A 224 5.08 22.56 1.61
C GLU A 224 5.96 22.45 0.35
N GLN A 225 5.65 23.19 -0.72
CA GLN A 225 6.50 23.26 -1.91
C GLN A 225 7.88 23.90 -1.64
N ALA A 226 7.94 24.91 -0.77
CA ALA A 226 9.21 25.49 -0.35
C ALA A 226 10.05 24.48 0.45
N MET A 227 9.42 23.72 1.33
CA MET A 227 10.07 22.62 2.06
C MET A 227 10.60 21.55 1.09
N ASP A 228 9.82 21.15 0.09
CA ASP A 228 10.27 20.18 -0.90
C ASP A 228 11.50 20.68 -1.65
N ARG A 229 11.53 21.96 -2.11
CA ARG A 229 12.70 22.56 -2.76
C ARG A 229 13.96 22.62 -1.86
N ILE A 230 13.78 22.85 -0.57
CA ILE A 230 14.90 22.80 0.38
C ILE A 230 15.41 21.36 0.52
N ARG A 231 14.51 20.38 0.59
CA ARG A 231 14.86 18.96 0.69
C ARG A 231 15.57 18.44 -0.56
N ASP A 232 15.14 18.86 -1.73
CA ASP A 232 15.78 18.50 -3.00
C ASP A 232 17.23 18.99 -3.07
N ARG A 233 17.49 20.16 -2.47
CA ARG A 233 18.83 20.77 -2.49
C ARG A 233 19.74 20.31 -1.35
N PHE A 234 19.20 20.13 -0.16
CA PHE A 234 19.98 19.93 1.07
C PHE A 234 19.70 18.59 1.77
N GLY A 235 18.85 17.75 1.18
CA GLY A 235 18.43 16.47 1.75
C GLY A 235 17.18 16.57 2.63
N TRP A 236 16.57 15.42 2.87
CA TRP A 236 15.29 15.31 3.59
C TRP A 236 15.32 15.88 5.01
N GLU A 237 16.48 15.79 5.67
CA GLU A 237 16.70 16.21 7.05
C GLU A 237 16.80 17.72 7.25
N ALA A 238 17.02 18.48 6.17
CA ALA A 238 17.28 19.91 6.25
C ALA A 238 16.10 20.72 6.78
N VAL A 239 14.86 20.24 6.56
CA VAL A 239 13.65 20.91 7.01
C VAL A 239 12.54 19.89 7.28
N GLY A 240 11.73 20.12 8.32
CA GLY A 240 10.62 19.25 8.68
C GLY A 240 9.65 19.93 9.63
N PHE A 241 8.52 19.26 9.87
CA PHE A 241 7.58 19.71 10.88
C PHE A 241 8.16 19.49 12.29
N GLY A 242 8.12 20.48 13.16
CA GLY A 242 8.71 20.42 14.51
C GLY A 242 8.25 19.22 15.34
N SER A 243 6.98 18.81 15.19
CA SER A 243 6.45 17.60 15.83
C SER A 243 7.05 16.27 15.31
N VAL A 244 7.71 16.29 14.16
CA VAL A 244 8.36 15.13 13.55
C VAL A 244 9.85 15.12 13.88
N ALA A 245 10.48 16.30 13.92
CA ALA A 245 11.91 16.44 14.17
C ALA A 245 12.31 15.98 15.60
N LEU A 246 11.40 16.09 16.56
CA LEU A 246 11.67 15.87 17.99
C LEU A 246 11.35 14.46 18.51
N GLY A 247 10.78 13.54 17.72
CA GLY A 247 10.21 12.36 18.36
C GLY A 247 10.11 11.04 17.59
N VAL A 248 10.52 10.93 16.36
CA VAL A 248 10.36 9.66 15.60
C VAL A 248 11.68 8.90 15.54
N SER A 249 11.80 7.84 16.35
CA SER A 249 12.86 6.84 16.21
C SER A 249 12.74 6.17 14.83
N ARG A 250 13.79 6.25 14.02
CA ARG A 250 13.84 5.70 12.67
C ARG A 250 14.24 4.24 12.73
N SER A 251 13.34 3.36 12.32
CA SER A 251 13.56 1.91 12.32
C SER A 251 14.27 1.38 11.05
N VAL A 252 14.38 2.20 9.99
CA VAL A 252 14.99 1.78 8.70
C VAL A 252 15.89 2.90 8.18
N PRO A 253 17.15 2.62 7.79
CA PRO A 253 18.05 3.60 7.18
C PRO A 253 17.46 4.23 5.91
N ASP A 254 17.70 5.53 5.71
CA ASP A 254 17.12 6.29 4.59
C ASP A 254 17.53 5.77 3.21
N ALA A 255 18.75 5.23 3.07
CA ALA A 255 19.23 4.62 1.83
C ALA A 255 18.34 3.44 1.36
N PHE A 256 17.81 2.62 2.29
CA PHE A 256 16.86 1.55 1.94
C PHE A 256 15.46 2.07 1.61
N ARG A 257 15.11 3.25 2.10
CA ARG A 257 13.82 3.91 1.81
C ARG A 257 13.83 4.53 0.42
N GLU A 258 14.93 5.17 0.03
CA GLU A 258 15.10 5.79 -1.29
C GLU A 258 14.99 4.78 -2.43
N LEU A 259 15.51 3.55 -2.25
CA LEU A 259 15.42 2.48 -3.25
C LEU A 259 13.97 2.02 -3.50
N ALA A 260 13.12 2.02 -2.46
CA ALA A 260 11.73 1.58 -2.55
C ALA A 260 10.76 2.70 -2.99
N GLU A 261 11.18 3.96 -2.99
CA GLU A 261 10.34 5.14 -3.19
C GLU A 261 10.60 5.90 -4.49
N LYS A 262 11.62 5.51 -5.26
CA LYS A 262 12.04 6.22 -6.49
C LYS A 262 11.07 6.14 -7.67
N ASP A 263 10.15 5.15 -7.69
CA ASP A 263 9.28 4.90 -8.84
C ASP A 263 7.79 5.13 -8.50
N LEU A 264 7.38 6.39 -8.53
CA LEU A 264 5.96 6.77 -8.56
C LEU A 264 5.52 7.16 -9.96
#